data_78c2a3088575d5a569962a43e1999de9
#
_entry.id   78c2a3088575d5a569962a43e1999de9
#
_cell.length_a   1.000
_cell.length_b   1.000
_cell.length_c   1.000
_cell.angle_alpha   90.00
_cell.angle_beta   90.00
_cell.angle_gamma   90.00
#
_symmetry.space_group_name_H-M   'P 1'
#
loop_
_entity.id
_entity.type
_entity.pdbx_description
1 polymer ?
#
loop_
_entity_poly.entity_id
_entity_poly.type
_entity_poly.pdbx_seq_one_letter_code
_entity_poly.pdbx_strand_id
1 'polypeptide(L)'
;MHLTLKRTPGLYLAGFMGCGKTTVGPPLAKELGWRFVDIDAEIEKEQGKTISEIFSQAGEPAFRELESRMIRRCVREIEAGEASVVALGGGALVTEGNWELVERNGITLWLDCPLERIRRRLQGTDSRPLARDPQYFERLYEARRQLYARAHFRIDADVDDPAEVVQRILRLPIF
;
A
#
# COMPACT_ATOMS: atom_id res chain seq x y z
N MET A 1 16.75 -6.92 32.98
CA MET A 1 17.14 -7.06 31.55
C MET A 1 16.19 -6.19 30.74
N HIS A 2 16.60 -4.99 30.33
CA HIS A 2 15.79 -4.09 29.53
C HIS A 2 15.94 -4.52 28.06
N LEU A 3 14.94 -5.21 27.51
CA LEU A 3 14.81 -5.40 26.08
C LEU A 3 14.38 -4.03 25.47
N THR A 4 15.34 -3.27 25.04
CA THR A 4 15.07 -2.12 24.21
C THR A 4 14.75 -2.63 22.81
N LEU A 5 13.47 -2.66 22.43
CA LEU A 5 13.07 -2.83 21.04
C LEU A 5 13.68 -1.70 20.24
N LYS A 6 14.77 -1.98 19.51
CA LYS A 6 15.58 -0.97 18.79
C LYS A 6 14.89 -0.39 17.57
N ARG A 7 13.68 -0.83 17.19
CA ARG A 7 12.97 -0.36 16.00
C ARG A 7 11.47 -0.24 16.29
N THR A 8 10.94 0.92 16.06
CA THR A 8 9.51 1.13 15.94
C THR A 8 9.05 0.46 14.64
N PRO A 9 8.07 -0.44 14.67
CA PRO A 9 7.69 -1.18 13.47
C PRO A 9 7.00 -0.31 12.44
N GLY A 10 7.29 -0.55 11.16
CA GLY A 10 6.46 -0.14 10.04
C GLY A 10 5.49 -1.25 9.67
N LEU A 11 4.26 -0.91 9.34
CA LEU A 11 3.26 -1.84 8.83
C LEU A 11 2.86 -1.40 7.42
N TYR A 12 3.26 -2.17 6.43
CA TYR A 12 3.11 -1.80 5.01
C TYR A 12 1.96 -2.56 4.37
N LEU A 13 0.91 -1.84 3.97
CA LEU A 13 -0.23 -2.40 3.26
C LEU A 13 0.07 -2.44 1.76
N ALA A 14 0.19 -3.62 1.21
CA ALA A 14 0.35 -3.89 -0.21
C ALA A 14 -0.95 -4.47 -0.80
N GLY A 15 -1.11 -4.36 -2.09
CA GLY A 15 -2.25 -4.93 -2.81
C GLY A 15 -2.65 -4.08 -4.00
N PHE A 16 -3.47 -4.67 -4.86
CA PHE A 16 -3.89 -4.07 -6.11
C PHE A 16 -4.74 -2.81 -5.88
N MET A 17 -4.84 -1.95 -6.89
CA MET A 17 -5.74 -0.78 -6.83
C MET A 17 -7.18 -1.23 -6.51
N GLY A 18 -7.87 -0.50 -5.65
CA GLY A 18 -9.23 -0.83 -5.24
C GLY A 18 -9.37 -1.97 -4.23
N CYS A 19 -8.28 -2.55 -3.71
CA CYS A 19 -8.34 -3.61 -2.69
C CYS A 19 -8.65 -3.11 -1.27
N GLY A 20 -8.63 -1.79 -1.03
CA GLY A 20 -9.05 -1.19 0.23
C GLY A 20 -7.95 -0.68 1.16
N LYS A 21 -6.71 -0.50 0.70
CA LYS A 21 -5.59 0.01 1.52
C LYS A 21 -5.91 1.35 2.19
N THR A 22 -6.45 2.31 1.44
CA THR A 22 -6.84 3.64 1.94
C THR A 22 -8.07 3.61 2.87
N THR A 23 -8.87 2.57 2.78
CA THR A 23 -10.05 2.38 3.64
C THR A 23 -9.71 1.63 4.93
N VAL A 24 -8.80 0.66 4.86
CA VAL A 24 -8.36 -0.17 5.99
C VAL A 24 -7.29 0.54 6.82
N GLY A 25 -6.39 1.29 6.16
CA GLY A 25 -5.23 1.90 6.81
C GLY A 25 -5.55 2.87 7.95
N PRO A 26 -6.41 3.88 7.75
CA PRO A 26 -6.72 4.85 8.80
C PRO A 26 -7.33 4.23 10.07
N PRO A 27 -8.37 3.37 10.01
CA PRO A 27 -8.90 2.74 11.21
C PRO A 27 -7.89 1.80 11.87
N LEU A 28 -7.08 1.06 11.10
CA LEU A 28 -6.01 0.22 11.64
C LEU A 28 -4.97 1.06 12.41
N ALA A 29 -4.52 2.15 11.82
CA ALA A 29 -3.56 3.05 12.47
C ALA A 29 -4.13 3.65 13.76
N LYS A 30 -5.42 4.00 13.76
CA LYS A 30 -6.12 4.51 14.95
C LYS A 30 -6.16 3.48 16.09
N GLU A 31 -6.49 2.23 15.78
CA GLU A 31 -6.51 1.14 16.78
C GLU A 31 -5.11 0.89 17.38
N LEU A 32 -4.07 1.02 16.58
CA LEU A 32 -2.69 0.85 17.03
C LEU A 32 -2.10 2.09 17.73
N GLY A 33 -2.78 3.25 17.65
CA GLY A 33 -2.22 4.52 18.10
C GLY A 33 -1.04 4.99 17.24
N TRP A 34 -1.00 4.60 15.97
CA TRP A 34 0.08 4.88 15.03
C TRP A 34 -0.34 5.92 13.99
N ARG A 35 0.65 6.49 13.30
CA ARG A 35 0.43 7.37 12.16
C ARG A 35 -0.05 6.55 10.95
N PHE A 36 -0.93 7.15 10.13
CA PHE A 36 -1.27 6.62 8.80
C PHE A 36 -0.62 7.46 7.71
N VAL A 37 -0.03 6.79 6.72
CA VAL A 37 0.59 7.40 5.54
C VAL A 37 0.09 6.70 4.29
N ASP A 38 -0.50 7.44 3.36
CA ASP A 38 -0.80 6.97 2.01
C ASP A 38 0.24 7.57 1.06
N ILE A 39 1.06 6.71 0.44
CA ILE A 39 2.17 7.14 -0.42
C ILE A 39 1.67 7.97 -1.60
N ASP A 40 0.59 7.53 -2.26
CA ASP A 40 0.03 8.25 -3.40
C ASP A 40 -0.50 9.63 -2.99
N ALA A 41 -1.22 9.71 -1.88
CA ALA A 41 -1.73 10.97 -1.35
C ALA A 41 -0.61 11.95 -0.94
N GLU A 42 0.46 11.46 -0.33
CA GLU A 42 1.61 12.30 0.02
C GLU A 42 2.35 12.82 -1.22
N ILE A 43 2.46 12.00 -2.29
CA ILE A 43 3.04 12.44 -3.56
C ILE A 43 2.17 13.54 -4.18
N GLU A 44 0.84 13.36 -4.26
CA GLU A 44 -0.07 14.36 -4.80
C GLU A 44 0.02 15.68 -4.02
N LYS A 45 0.07 15.61 -2.70
CA LYS A 45 0.22 16.77 -1.82
C LYS A 45 1.54 17.50 -2.05
N GLU A 46 2.65 16.77 -2.15
CA GLU A 46 3.98 17.37 -2.37
C GLU A 46 4.12 18.00 -3.76
N GLN A 47 3.55 17.35 -4.79
CA GLN A 47 3.64 17.81 -6.17
C GLN A 47 2.59 18.86 -6.55
N GLY A 48 1.51 18.98 -5.76
CA GLY A 48 0.35 19.82 -6.11
C GLY A 48 -0.37 19.36 -7.37
N LYS A 49 -0.28 18.07 -7.72
CA LYS A 49 -0.84 17.44 -8.91
C LYS A 49 -1.37 16.07 -8.58
N THR A 50 -2.39 15.62 -9.31
CA THR A 50 -2.86 14.24 -9.23
C THR A 50 -1.85 13.26 -9.82
N ILE A 51 -1.92 11.99 -9.38
CA ILE A 51 -1.08 10.92 -9.96
C ILE A 51 -1.26 10.84 -11.48
N SER A 52 -2.50 10.99 -11.98
CA SER A 52 -2.81 11.00 -13.41
C SER A 52 -2.09 12.12 -14.15
N GLU A 53 -2.06 13.33 -13.59
CA GLU A 53 -1.33 14.47 -14.17
C GLU A 53 0.18 14.24 -14.17
N ILE A 54 0.73 13.65 -13.11
CA ILE A 54 2.16 13.31 -13.05
C ILE A 54 2.51 12.30 -14.15
N PHE A 55 1.71 11.24 -14.32
CA PHE A 55 1.90 10.26 -15.38
C PHE A 55 1.82 10.88 -16.78
N SER A 56 0.83 11.74 -17.04
CA SER A 56 0.64 12.36 -18.35
C SER A 56 1.73 13.38 -18.69
N GLN A 57 2.25 14.11 -17.72
CA GLN A 57 3.22 15.19 -17.91
C GLN A 57 4.67 14.70 -17.87
N ALA A 58 5.01 13.77 -16.99
CA ALA A 58 6.37 13.34 -16.72
C ALA A 58 6.63 11.85 -16.99
N GLY A 59 5.57 11.05 -17.19
CA GLY A 59 5.65 9.62 -17.47
C GLY A 59 5.83 8.73 -16.24
N GLU A 60 5.72 7.43 -16.44
CA GLU A 60 5.81 6.42 -15.39
C GLU A 60 7.17 6.42 -14.68
N PRO A 61 8.33 6.49 -15.37
CA PRO A 61 9.63 6.49 -14.68
C PRO A 61 9.79 7.62 -13.67
N ALA A 62 9.32 8.82 -13.98
CA ALA A 62 9.34 9.96 -13.07
C ALA A 62 8.45 9.73 -11.85
N PHE A 63 7.26 9.17 -12.04
CA PHE A 63 6.38 8.80 -10.94
C PHE A 63 7.03 7.74 -10.03
N ARG A 64 7.66 6.70 -10.59
CA ARG A 64 8.34 5.66 -9.81
C ARG A 64 9.49 6.22 -8.97
N GLU A 65 10.19 7.23 -9.47
CA GLU A 65 11.23 7.91 -8.68
C GLU A 65 10.63 8.69 -7.50
N LEU A 66 9.51 9.40 -7.72
CA LEU A 66 8.78 10.08 -6.65
C LEU A 66 8.28 9.09 -5.59
N GLU A 67 7.71 7.99 -6.02
CA GLU A 67 7.20 6.91 -5.17
C GLU A 67 8.31 6.31 -4.31
N SER A 68 9.45 5.95 -4.91
CA SER A 68 10.62 5.43 -4.21
C SER A 68 11.20 6.42 -3.20
N ARG A 69 11.24 7.70 -3.56
CA ARG A 69 11.69 8.77 -2.67
C ARG A 69 10.78 8.91 -1.45
N MET A 70 9.47 8.84 -1.67
CA MET A 70 8.49 8.94 -0.59
C MET A 70 8.56 7.73 0.35
N ILE A 71 8.72 6.52 -0.18
CA ILE A 71 8.91 5.31 0.63
C ILE A 71 10.18 5.43 1.48
N ARG A 72 11.30 5.85 0.91
CA ARG A 72 12.55 6.07 1.65
C ARG A 72 12.38 7.11 2.78
N ARG A 73 11.60 8.15 2.55
CA ARG A 73 11.27 9.15 3.58
C ARG A 73 10.47 8.52 4.73
N CYS A 74 9.42 7.77 4.42
CA CYS A 74 8.62 7.07 5.43
C CYS A 74 9.46 6.10 6.26
N VAL A 75 10.33 5.33 5.61
CA VAL A 75 11.24 4.41 6.32
C VAL A 75 12.13 5.16 7.31
N ARG A 76 12.71 6.28 6.92
CA ARG A 76 13.54 7.10 7.84
C ARG A 76 12.74 7.64 9.03
N GLU A 77 11.51 8.10 8.80
CA GLU A 77 10.62 8.58 9.86
C GLU A 77 10.27 7.47 10.85
N ILE A 78 9.98 6.27 10.35
CA ILE A 78 9.73 5.06 11.16
C ILE A 78 10.99 4.68 11.96
N GLU A 79 12.16 4.70 11.35
CA GLU A 79 13.43 4.42 12.02
C GLU A 79 13.77 5.47 13.11
N ALA A 80 13.28 6.69 12.92
CA ALA A 80 13.39 7.77 13.92
C ALA A 80 12.40 7.64 15.08
N GLY A 81 11.47 6.68 15.03
CA GLY A 81 10.54 6.38 16.13
C GLY A 81 9.07 6.63 15.82
N GLU A 82 8.71 7.02 14.61
CA GLU A 82 7.31 7.27 14.21
C GLU A 82 6.64 6.00 13.69
N ALA A 83 6.10 5.18 14.61
CA ALA A 83 5.33 4.00 14.22
C ALA A 83 4.21 4.34 13.22
N SER A 84 4.18 3.66 12.08
CA SER A 84 3.30 4.02 11.00
C SER A 84 2.67 2.82 10.29
N VAL A 85 1.41 2.97 9.90
CA VAL A 85 0.75 2.15 8.89
C VAL A 85 0.88 2.87 7.56
N VAL A 86 1.51 2.24 6.59
CA VAL A 86 1.82 2.83 5.28
C VAL A 86 1.06 2.10 4.18
N ALA A 87 0.18 2.80 3.48
CA ALA A 87 -0.46 2.28 2.28
C ALA A 87 0.45 2.53 1.07
N LEU A 88 0.95 1.45 0.47
CA LEU A 88 1.78 1.47 -0.72
C LEU A 88 0.92 1.63 -1.98
N GLY A 89 1.41 2.35 -2.98
CA GLY A 89 0.81 2.37 -4.31
C GLY A 89 0.78 0.96 -4.93
N GLY A 90 -0.23 0.67 -5.76
CA GLY A 90 -0.40 -0.68 -6.34
C GLY A 90 0.79 -1.16 -7.18
N GLY A 91 1.63 -0.26 -7.66
CA GLY A 91 2.85 -0.57 -8.41
C GLY A 91 4.16 -0.32 -7.66
N ALA A 92 4.12 0.11 -6.42
CA ALA A 92 5.30 0.49 -5.64
C ALA A 92 6.33 -0.64 -5.53
N LEU A 93 5.86 -1.86 -5.37
CA LEU A 93 6.70 -3.05 -5.18
C LEU A 93 7.23 -3.68 -6.47
N VAL A 94 6.91 -3.13 -7.64
CA VAL A 94 7.57 -3.49 -8.91
C VAL A 94 9.03 -3.07 -8.91
N THR A 95 9.35 -1.97 -8.24
CA THR A 95 10.71 -1.52 -8.04
C THR A 95 11.35 -2.36 -6.93
N GLU A 96 12.30 -3.22 -7.27
CA GLU A 96 12.91 -4.18 -6.32
C GLU A 96 13.53 -3.49 -5.10
N GLY A 97 14.18 -2.34 -5.30
CA GLY A 97 14.73 -1.57 -4.19
C GLY A 97 13.69 -1.12 -3.16
N ASN A 98 12.45 -0.86 -3.57
CA ASN A 98 11.35 -0.55 -2.66
C ASN A 98 10.94 -1.77 -1.85
N TRP A 99 10.88 -2.94 -2.49
CA TRP A 99 10.57 -4.19 -1.82
C TRP A 99 11.57 -4.50 -0.70
N GLU A 100 12.85 -4.52 -1.03
CA GLU A 100 13.92 -4.75 -0.06
C GLU A 100 13.88 -3.77 1.12
N LEU A 101 13.57 -2.51 0.83
CA LEU A 101 13.54 -1.45 1.83
C LEU A 101 12.40 -1.67 2.85
N VAL A 102 11.17 -1.93 2.38
CA VAL A 102 10.02 -2.14 3.26
C VAL A 102 10.09 -3.45 4.02
N GLU A 103 10.60 -4.52 3.38
CA GLU A 103 10.78 -5.83 4.00
C GLU A 103 11.77 -5.79 5.18
N ARG A 104 12.85 -5.02 5.05
CA ARG A 104 13.85 -4.86 6.12
C ARG A 104 13.40 -3.92 7.24
N ASN A 105 12.49 -3.00 6.94
CA ASN A 105 12.04 -2.00 7.90
C ASN A 105 10.89 -2.47 8.77
N GLY A 106 9.98 -3.32 8.25
CA GLY A 106 8.77 -3.69 8.99
C GLY A 106 8.05 -4.91 8.42
N ILE A 107 6.76 -4.97 8.69
CA ILE A 107 5.88 -6.07 8.29
C ILE A 107 5.08 -5.66 7.06
N THR A 108 5.13 -6.48 6.02
CA THR A 108 4.33 -6.30 4.81
C THR A 108 3.08 -7.17 4.86
N LEU A 109 1.92 -6.55 4.59
CA LEU A 109 0.61 -7.18 4.55
C LEU A 109 0.02 -7.06 3.15
N TRP A 110 -0.28 -8.17 2.52
CA TRP A 110 -1.00 -8.17 1.25
C TRP A 110 -2.51 -8.25 1.49
N LEU A 111 -3.23 -7.18 1.16
CA LEU A 111 -4.70 -7.19 1.12
C LEU A 111 -5.13 -7.87 -0.18
N ASP A 112 -5.48 -9.15 -0.10
CA ASP A 112 -5.90 -9.94 -1.25
C ASP A 112 -7.41 -9.82 -1.47
N CYS A 113 -7.77 -9.11 -2.52
CA CYS A 113 -9.14 -8.85 -2.92
C CYS A 113 -9.39 -9.43 -4.32
N PRO A 114 -10.47 -10.20 -4.53
CA PRO A 114 -10.80 -10.76 -5.83
C PRO A 114 -11.00 -9.68 -6.91
N LEU A 115 -10.59 -9.97 -8.14
CA LEU A 115 -10.70 -9.06 -9.27
C LEU A 115 -12.13 -8.56 -9.50
N GLU A 116 -13.14 -9.43 -9.35
CA GLU A 116 -14.54 -9.07 -9.51
C GLU A 116 -15.01 -8.01 -8.50
N ARG A 117 -14.54 -8.11 -7.25
CA ARG A 117 -14.82 -7.09 -6.23
C ARG A 117 -14.13 -5.77 -6.55
N ILE A 118 -12.88 -5.83 -7.01
CA ILE A 118 -12.14 -4.65 -7.46
C ILE A 118 -12.85 -3.98 -8.63
N ARG A 119 -13.27 -4.73 -9.64
CA ARG A 119 -14.03 -4.22 -10.79
C ARG A 119 -15.30 -3.49 -10.35
N ARG A 120 -16.07 -4.07 -9.43
CA ARG A 120 -17.28 -3.44 -8.88
C ARG A 120 -16.99 -2.12 -8.16
N ARG A 121 -15.93 -2.08 -7.36
CA ARG A 121 -15.52 -0.86 -6.63
C ARG A 121 -15.04 0.26 -7.56
N LEU A 122 -14.44 -0.09 -8.69
CA LEU A 122 -13.91 0.86 -9.67
C LEU A 122 -14.96 1.33 -10.70
N GLN A 123 -16.14 0.71 -10.76
CA GLN A 123 -17.23 1.15 -11.61
C GLN A 123 -17.63 2.59 -11.23
N GLY A 124 -17.63 3.49 -12.23
CA GLY A 124 -17.98 4.90 -12.02
C GLY A 124 -16.83 5.80 -11.53
N THR A 125 -15.63 5.29 -11.34
CA THR A 125 -14.46 6.12 -11.05
C THR A 125 -13.61 6.32 -12.29
N ASP A 126 -13.69 7.50 -12.91
CA ASP A 126 -12.89 7.91 -14.09
C ASP A 126 -11.40 8.12 -13.79
N SER A 127 -10.98 7.96 -12.54
CA SER A 127 -9.68 8.41 -12.06
C SER A 127 -8.49 7.49 -12.41
N ARG A 128 -8.72 6.31 -13.04
CA ARG A 128 -7.64 5.35 -13.28
C ARG A 128 -7.61 4.86 -14.73
N PRO A 129 -6.68 5.38 -15.56
CA PRO A 129 -6.54 5.04 -16.99
C PRO A 129 -6.36 3.55 -17.27
N LEU A 130 -5.73 2.81 -16.35
CA LEU A 130 -5.44 1.37 -16.47
C LEU A 130 -6.69 0.48 -16.42
N ALA A 131 -7.81 0.97 -15.89
CA ALA A 131 -9.06 0.21 -15.82
C ALA A 131 -9.88 0.23 -17.13
N ARG A 132 -9.42 0.96 -18.16
CA ARG A 132 -10.15 1.14 -19.44
C ARG A 132 -10.09 -0.09 -20.35
N ASP A 133 -9.02 -0.90 -20.29
CA ASP A 133 -8.89 -2.15 -21.03
C ASP A 133 -9.05 -3.34 -20.07
N PRO A 134 -10.19 -4.09 -20.13
CA PRO A 134 -10.43 -5.20 -19.20
C PRO A 134 -9.41 -6.33 -19.28
N GLN A 135 -8.88 -6.63 -20.46
CA GLN A 135 -7.89 -7.70 -20.63
C GLN A 135 -6.52 -7.29 -20.10
N TYR A 136 -6.11 -6.04 -20.36
CA TYR A 136 -4.89 -5.50 -19.79
C TYR A 136 -4.96 -5.43 -18.27
N PHE A 137 -6.09 -5.00 -17.74
CA PHE A 137 -6.35 -4.92 -16.30
C PHE A 137 -6.23 -6.27 -15.60
N GLU A 138 -6.79 -7.33 -16.21
CA GLU A 138 -6.69 -8.69 -15.69
C GLU A 138 -5.26 -9.22 -15.71
N ARG A 139 -4.52 -9.03 -16.82
CA ARG A 139 -3.11 -9.42 -16.89
C ARG A 139 -2.25 -8.68 -15.86
N LEU A 140 -2.52 -7.39 -15.65
CA LEU A 140 -1.85 -6.58 -14.64
C LEU A 140 -2.14 -7.09 -13.23
N TYR A 141 -3.39 -7.43 -12.93
CA TYR A 141 -3.81 -8.01 -11.66
C TYR A 141 -3.06 -9.32 -11.37
N GLU A 142 -3.03 -10.25 -12.32
CA GLU A 142 -2.34 -11.53 -12.13
C GLU A 142 -0.82 -11.36 -11.97
N ALA A 143 -0.20 -10.50 -12.76
CA ALA A 143 1.22 -10.20 -12.63
C ALA A 143 1.56 -9.58 -11.25
N ARG A 144 0.71 -8.70 -10.75
CA ARG A 144 0.89 -8.06 -9.44
C ARG A 144 0.69 -9.01 -8.27
N ARG A 145 -0.22 -9.98 -8.38
CA ARG A 145 -0.43 -11.00 -7.35
C ARG A 145 0.85 -11.75 -7.01
N GLN A 146 1.66 -12.08 -8.01
CA GLN A 146 2.93 -12.77 -7.80
C GLN A 146 3.91 -11.92 -6.97
N LEU A 147 3.91 -10.61 -7.16
CA LEU A 147 4.72 -9.70 -6.34
C LEU A 147 4.21 -9.61 -4.91
N TYR A 148 2.90 -9.44 -4.72
CA TYR A 148 2.32 -9.32 -3.39
C TYR A 148 2.44 -10.60 -2.57
N ALA A 149 2.53 -11.78 -3.24
CA ALA A 149 2.72 -13.06 -2.57
C ALA A 149 4.04 -13.15 -1.77
N ARG A 150 4.98 -12.24 -1.97
CA ARG A 150 6.20 -12.08 -1.18
C ARG A 150 5.94 -11.45 0.20
N ALA A 151 4.76 -10.88 0.44
CA ALA A 151 4.44 -10.23 1.71
C ALA A 151 4.52 -11.21 2.89
N HIS A 152 4.85 -10.71 4.08
CA HIS A 152 4.91 -11.53 5.30
C HIS A 152 3.58 -12.20 5.62
N PHE A 153 2.46 -11.51 5.37
CA PHE A 153 1.13 -12.05 5.60
C PHE A 153 0.19 -11.69 4.44
N ARG A 154 -0.62 -12.66 4.06
CA ARG A 154 -1.75 -12.47 3.15
C ARG A 154 -3.03 -12.31 3.96
N ILE A 155 -3.76 -11.24 3.74
CA ILE A 155 -5.00 -10.91 4.42
C ILE A 155 -6.14 -11.01 3.40
N ASP A 156 -7.08 -11.89 3.65
CA ASP A 156 -8.30 -11.96 2.85
C ASP A 156 -9.10 -10.66 3.03
N ALA A 157 -9.25 -9.91 1.95
CA ALA A 157 -9.97 -8.64 1.88
C ALA A 157 -11.28 -8.76 1.07
N ASP A 158 -11.78 -9.99 0.86
CA ASP A 158 -13.06 -10.25 0.21
C ASP A 158 -14.23 -10.14 1.22
N VAL A 159 -14.40 -8.95 1.76
CA VAL A 159 -15.45 -8.63 2.73
C VAL A 159 -16.10 -7.28 2.40
N ASP A 160 -17.32 -7.09 2.86
CA ASP A 160 -18.06 -5.83 2.64
C ASP A 160 -17.68 -4.76 3.66
N ASP A 161 -17.43 -5.17 4.91
CA ASP A 161 -17.04 -4.25 5.99
C ASP A 161 -15.51 -4.21 6.16
N PRO A 162 -14.87 -3.06 5.92
CA PRO A 162 -13.43 -2.89 6.15
C PRO A 162 -12.99 -3.16 7.59
N ALA A 163 -13.89 -3.02 8.55
CA ALA A 163 -13.59 -3.32 9.96
C ALA A 163 -13.22 -4.80 10.17
N GLU A 164 -13.78 -5.71 9.37
CA GLU A 164 -13.39 -7.12 9.42
C GLU A 164 -11.93 -7.32 9.01
N VAL A 165 -11.46 -6.60 8.00
CA VAL A 165 -10.05 -6.66 7.57
C VAL A 165 -9.14 -6.15 8.69
N VAL A 166 -9.50 -5.05 9.34
CA VAL A 166 -8.77 -4.51 10.50
C VAL A 166 -8.67 -5.56 11.61
N GLN A 167 -9.78 -6.23 11.95
CA GLN A 167 -9.79 -7.28 12.97
C GLN A 167 -8.96 -8.49 12.60
N ARG A 168 -8.94 -8.89 11.32
CA ARG A 168 -8.06 -9.97 10.83
C ARG A 168 -6.59 -9.61 11.01
N ILE A 169 -6.20 -8.36 10.72
CA ILE A 169 -4.83 -7.86 10.90
C ILE A 169 -4.46 -7.84 12.39
N LEU A 170 -5.31 -7.32 13.27
CA LEU A 170 -5.06 -7.23 14.70
C LEU A 170 -4.92 -8.59 15.40
N ARG A 171 -5.39 -9.67 14.77
CA ARG A 171 -5.23 -11.05 15.29
C ARG A 171 -3.94 -11.73 14.83
N LEU A 172 -3.14 -11.06 14.02
CA LEU A 172 -1.85 -11.63 13.60
C LEU A 172 -0.89 -11.74 14.78
N PRO A 173 -0.02 -12.77 14.79
CA PRO A 173 0.94 -13.00 15.89
C PRO A 173 2.14 -12.03 15.81
N ILE A 174 1.87 -10.76 15.54
CA ILE A 174 2.87 -9.68 15.44
C ILE A 174 2.62 -8.55 16.45
N PHE A 175 1.51 -8.63 17.19
CA PHE A 175 1.10 -7.70 18.23
C PHE A 175 1.14 -8.33 19.61
#